data_306b7a1ca2f66a8ceab3f03d0cb795fa
#
_entry.id   306b7a1ca2f66a8ceab3f03d0cb795fa
#
_cell.length_a   1.000
_cell.length_b   1.000
_cell.length_c   1.000
_cell.angle_alpha   90.00
_cell.angle_beta   90.00
_cell.angle_gamma   90.00
#
_symmetry.space_group_name_H-M   'P 1'
#
loop_
_entity.id
_entity.type
_entity.pdbx_description
1 polymer ?
#
loop_
_entity_poly.entity_id
_entity_poly.type
_entity_poly.pdbx_seq_one_letter_code
_entity_poly.pdbx_strand_id
1 'polypeptide(L)'
;MFYLCSIGSNLDPAQHVSQAVEELLARFGQLRLSSVIQTTPVGMRSHHDFLNCLFVVQSELSAAQLKAEFVTMELAHGRDRGNPLCKVTDRPLDIDILASHERDAFAGVGVDAYLRDLLAEMYEGGRVGAHKVALRLQTSKVFAQQAFGQQPVAL
;
A
#
# COMPACT_ATOMS: atom_id res chain seq x y z
N MET A 1 17.02 -4.81 6.45
CA MET A 1 16.68 -4.35 5.08
C MET A 1 15.40 -3.54 5.13
N PHE A 2 15.38 -2.42 4.47
CA PHE A 2 14.16 -1.65 4.24
C PHE A 2 13.56 -2.01 2.89
N TYR A 3 12.25 -2.04 2.83
CA TYR A 3 11.49 -2.32 1.61
C TYR A 3 10.51 -1.20 1.34
N LEU A 4 10.53 -0.68 0.12
CA LEU A 4 9.50 0.22 -0.40
C LEU A 4 8.44 -0.64 -1.07
N CYS A 5 7.20 -0.47 -0.66
CA CYS A 5 6.09 -1.29 -1.13
C CYS A 5 4.88 -0.43 -1.49
N SER A 6 3.97 -1.01 -2.25
CA SER A 6 2.69 -0.37 -2.58
C SER A 6 1.53 -1.23 -2.12
N ILE A 7 0.42 -0.57 -1.78
CA ILE A 7 -0.87 -1.21 -1.52
C ILE A 7 -1.87 -0.63 -2.51
N GLY A 8 -2.68 -1.51 -3.11
CA GLY A 8 -3.78 -1.11 -3.97
C GLY A 8 -5.02 -1.96 -3.70
N SER A 9 -6.19 -1.36 -3.84
CA SER A 9 -7.49 -2.05 -3.74
C SER A 9 -8.54 -1.26 -4.52
N ASN A 10 -9.40 -1.97 -5.26
CA ASN A 10 -10.56 -1.35 -5.92
C ASN A 10 -11.86 -2.10 -5.64
N LEU A 11 -11.88 -2.94 -4.61
CA LEU A 11 -13.08 -3.61 -4.12
C LEU A 11 -13.13 -3.36 -2.62
N ASP A 12 -14.14 -2.63 -2.14
CA ASP A 12 -14.24 -2.13 -0.76
C ASP A 12 -12.90 -1.55 -0.27
N PRO A 13 -12.30 -0.61 -1.03
CA PRO A 13 -10.89 -0.26 -0.85
C PRO A 13 -10.60 0.40 0.50
N ALA A 14 -11.49 1.22 1.04
CA ALA A 14 -11.26 1.84 2.35
C ALA A 14 -11.09 0.79 3.45
N GLN A 15 -11.92 -0.26 3.43
CA GLN A 15 -11.87 -1.34 4.39
C GLN A 15 -10.60 -2.19 4.21
N HIS A 16 -10.31 -2.63 2.98
CA HIS A 16 -9.17 -3.50 2.72
C HIS A 16 -7.82 -2.81 2.97
N VAL A 17 -7.68 -1.55 2.57
CA VAL A 17 -6.45 -0.79 2.83
C VAL A 17 -6.25 -0.57 4.32
N SER A 18 -7.29 -0.17 5.07
CA SER A 18 -7.20 0.02 6.52
C SER A 18 -6.83 -1.27 7.24
N GLN A 19 -7.45 -2.38 6.88
CA GLN A 19 -7.14 -3.69 7.47
C GLN A 19 -5.72 -4.14 7.13
N ALA A 20 -5.27 -3.93 5.89
CA ALA A 20 -3.91 -4.28 5.50
C ALA A 20 -2.87 -3.50 6.31
N VAL A 21 -3.08 -2.20 6.53
CA VAL A 21 -2.18 -1.38 7.34
C VAL A 21 -2.15 -1.89 8.80
N GLU A 22 -3.30 -2.24 9.38
CA GLU A 22 -3.36 -2.81 10.72
C GLU A 22 -2.60 -4.14 10.81
N GLU A 23 -2.77 -5.01 9.83
CA GLU A 23 -2.08 -6.31 9.78
C GLU A 23 -0.57 -6.13 9.64
N LEU A 24 -0.13 -5.19 8.82
CA LEU A 24 1.29 -4.86 8.65
C LEU A 24 1.89 -4.32 9.95
N LEU A 25 1.18 -3.43 10.64
CA LEU A 25 1.62 -2.92 11.94
C LEU A 25 1.72 -4.01 12.98
N ALA A 26 0.76 -4.95 13.01
CA ALA A 26 0.80 -6.07 13.95
C ALA A 26 1.99 -6.99 13.69
N ARG A 27 2.39 -7.17 12.42
CA ARG A 27 3.50 -8.05 12.04
C ARG A 27 4.87 -7.41 12.19
N PHE A 28 5.01 -6.15 11.80
CA PHE A 28 6.31 -5.48 11.69
C PHE A 28 6.54 -4.40 12.74
N GLY A 29 5.51 -3.99 13.45
CA GLY A 29 5.61 -3.04 14.56
C GLY A 29 5.67 -1.58 14.15
N GLN A 30 6.26 -1.26 13.01
CA GLN A 30 6.42 0.11 12.51
C GLN A 30 6.26 0.16 11.00
N LEU A 31 5.61 1.22 10.51
CA LEU A 31 5.51 1.53 9.09
C LEU A 31 5.67 3.02 8.87
N ARG A 32 6.25 3.40 7.73
CA ARG A 32 6.06 4.72 7.15
C ARG A 32 5.08 4.60 6.01
N LEU A 33 4.05 5.45 6.01
CA LEU A 33 2.99 5.45 5.01
C LEU A 33 3.00 6.76 4.24
N SER A 34 2.76 6.67 2.93
CA SER A 34 2.43 7.83 2.11
C SER A 34 0.98 8.25 2.32
N SER A 35 0.59 9.37 1.71
CA SER A 35 -0.82 9.67 1.49
C SER A 35 -1.49 8.52 0.73
N VAL A 36 -2.80 8.39 0.89
CA VAL A 36 -3.63 7.47 0.12
C VAL A 36 -4.33 8.26 -0.98
N ILE A 37 -4.21 7.79 -2.21
CA ILE A 37 -4.81 8.47 -3.36
C ILE A 37 -5.80 7.57 -4.09
N GLN A 38 -6.76 8.21 -4.74
CA GLN A 38 -7.71 7.56 -5.62
C GLN A 38 -7.19 7.63 -7.07
N THR A 39 -7.14 6.48 -7.75
CA THR A 39 -6.66 6.37 -9.13
C THR A 39 -7.68 5.62 -9.98
N THR A 40 -7.71 5.93 -11.28
CA THR A 40 -8.56 5.20 -12.23
C THR A 40 -7.88 3.90 -12.67
N PRO A 41 -8.64 2.81 -12.94
CA PRO A 41 -8.07 1.57 -13.44
C PRO A 41 -7.39 1.75 -14.79
N VAL A 42 -6.22 1.10 -14.96
CA VAL A 42 -5.47 1.08 -16.22
C VAL A 42 -5.32 -0.36 -16.68
N GLY A 43 -5.75 -0.65 -17.92
CA GLY A 43 -5.67 -1.99 -18.49
C GLY A 43 -6.56 -3.02 -17.82
N MET A 44 -7.63 -2.60 -17.15
CA MET A 44 -8.58 -3.46 -16.44
C MET A 44 -9.97 -3.35 -17.04
N ARG A 45 -10.79 -4.38 -16.79
CA ARG A 45 -12.20 -4.41 -17.18
C ARG A 45 -13.12 -3.72 -16.18
N SER A 46 -12.60 -3.34 -15.02
CA SER A 46 -13.36 -2.70 -13.96
C SER A 46 -13.53 -1.22 -14.21
N HIS A 47 -14.64 -0.66 -13.72
CA HIS A 47 -14.89 0.77 -13.62
C HIS A 47 -14.68 1.31 -12.20
N HIS A 48 -14.27 0.45 -11.26
CA HIS A 48 -14.04 0.84 -9.87
C HIS A 48 -12.65 1.46 -9.72
N ASP A 49 -12.60 2.65 -9.15
CA ASP A 49 -11.33 3.31 -8.86
C ASP A 49 -10.56 2.60 -7.76
N PHE A 50 -9.23 2.66 -7.85
CA PHE A 50 -8.34 2.18 -6.81
C PHE A 50 -8.11 3.21 -5.72
N LEU A 51 -7.88 2.73 -4.49
CA LEU A 51 -7.09 3.44 -3.51
C LEU A 51 -5.68 2.87 -3.54
N ASN A 52 -4.68 3.73 -3.58
CA ASN A 52 -3.27 3.35 -3.62
C ASN A 52 -2.47 4.14 -2.60
N CYS A 53 -1.49 3.49 -2.00
CA CYS A 53 -0.49 4.16 -1.18
C CYS A 53 0.84 3.42 -1.24
N LEU A 54 1.90 4.10 -0.81
CA LEU A 54 3.22 3.52 -0.57
C LEU A 54 3.41 3.30 0.92
N PHE A 55 4.21 2.30 1.26
CA PHE A 55 4.72 2.15 2.61
C PHE A 55 6.17 1.68 2.60
N VAL A 56 6.87 1.98 3.67
CA VAL A 56 8.21 1.49 3.92
C VAL A 56 8.19 0.67 5.18
N VAL A 57 8.76 -0.52 5.13
CA VAL A 57 8.86 -1.45 6.24
C VAL A 57 10.31 -1.92 6.38
N GLN A 58 10.77 -2.07 7.61
CA GLN A 58 12.04 -2.70 7.91
C GLN A 58 11.78 -4.16 8.33
N SER A 59 12.50 -5.09 7.73
CA SER A 59 12.35 -6.51 8.03
C SER A 59 13.65 -7.27 7.79
N GLU A 60 13.84 -8.35 8.56
CA GLU A 60 14.94 -9.30 8.34
C GLU A 60 14.59 -10.37 7.30
N LEU A 61 13.32 -10.44 6.87
CA LEU A 61 12.91 -11.36 5.84
C LEU A 61 13.56 -11.00 4.50
N SER A 62 13.86 -12.01 3.68
CA SER A 62 14.23 -11.79 2.29
C SER A 62 13.03 -11.24 1.50
N ALA A 63 13.29 -10.66 0.33
CA ALA A 63 12.22 -10.19 -0.54
C ALA A 63 11.23 -11.31 -0.89
N ALA A 64 11.73 -12.52 -1.15
CA ALA A 64 10.87 -13.68 -1.44
C ALA A 64 9.99 -14.06 -0.26
N GLN A 65 10.55 -14.07 0.96
CA GLN A 65 9.80 -14.36 2.18
C GLN A 65 8.76 -13.28 2.47
N LEU A 66 9.13 -12.02 2.31
CA LEU A 66 8.20 -10.89 2.49
C LEU A 66 7.07 -10.95 1.46
N LYS A 67 7.37 -11.26 0.21
CA LYS A 67 6.34 -11.42 -0.83
C LYS A 67 5.38 -12.57 -0.50
N ALA A 68 5.88 -13.67 0.05
CA ALA A 68 5.03 -14.78 0.49
C ALA A 68 4.04 -14.34 1.58
N GLU A 69 4.49 -13.51 2.54
CA GLU A 69 3.62 -12.91 3.56
C GLU A 69 2.54 -12.04 2.93
N PHE A 70 2.89 -11.22 1.95
CA PHE A 70 1.94 -10.36 1.25
C PHE A 70 0.93 -11.15 0.45
N VAL A 71 1.34 -12.23 -0.22
CA VAL A 71 0.42 -13.13 -0.93
C VAL A 71 -0.58 -13.76 0.03
N THR A 72 -0.14 -14.19 1.21
CA THR A 72 -1.02 -14.72 2.25
C THR A 72 -2.06 -13.69 2.68
N MET A 73 -1.66 -12.43 2.86
CA MET A 73 -2.58 -11.34 3.17
C MET A 73 -3.59 -11.11 2.04
N GLU A 74 -3.11 -11.07 0.80
CA GLU A 74 -3.98 -10.91 -0.37
C GLU A 74 -5.04 -12.00 -0.46
N LEU A 75 -4.64 -13.26 -0.25
CA LEU A 75 -5.57 -14.39 -0.25
C LEU A 75 -6.59 -14.30 0.90
N ALA A 76 -6.16 -13.89 2.09
CA ALA A 76 -7.06 -13.70 3.24
C ALA A 76 -8.09 -12.58 2.98
N HIS A 77 -7.76 -11.60 2.14
CA HIS A 77 -8.69 -10.55 1.72
C HIS A 77 -9.56 -10.94 0.52
N GLY A 78 -9.45 -12.17 0.04
CA GLY A 78 -10.32 -12.70 -1.00
C GLY A 78 -9.81 -12.58 -2.43
N ARG A 79 -8.52 -12.21 -2.63
CA ARG A 79 -7.95 -12.16 -3.97
C ARG A 79 -7.82 -13.57 -4.56
N ASP A 80 -8.32 -13.76 -5.79
CA ASP A 80 -8.22 -15.02 -6.52
C ASP A 80 -7.11 -14.94 -7.56
N ARG A 81 -5.90 -15.37 -7.18
CA ARG A 81 -4.75 -15.44 -8.09
C ARG A 81 -4.81 -16.61 -9.05
N GLY A 82 -5.66 -17.62 -8.79
CA GLY A 82 -5.90 -18.75 -9.69
C GLY A 82 -6.77 -18.39 -10.90
N ASN A 83 -7.46 -17.25 -10.85
CA ASN A 83 -8.25 -16.76 -11.96
C ASN A 83 -7.34 -16.21 -13.06
N PRO A 84 -7.41 -16.69 -14.31
CA PRO A 84 -6.59 -16.16 -15.40
C PRO A 84 -6.84 -14.67 -15.70
N LEU A 85 -7.97 -14.11 -15.24
CA LEU A 85 -8.32 -12.69 -15.38
C LEU A 85 -7.92 -11.85 -14.16
N CYS A 86 -7.17 -12.39 -13.20
CA CYS A 86 -6.86 -11.69 -11.93
C CYS A 86 -6.13 -10.36 -12.11
N LYS A 87 -5.43 -10.14 -13.25
CA LYS A 87 -4.74 -8.88 -13.56
C LYS A 87 -5.67 -7.81 -14.12
N VAL A 88 -6.87 -8.14 -14.57
CA VAL A 88 -7.82 -7.24 -15.22
C VAL A 88 -9.15 -7.13 -14.49
N THR A 89 -9.37 -7.96 -13.46
CA THR A 89 -10.57 -7.92 -12.62
C THR A 89 -10.32 -7.11 -11.35
N ASP A 90 -11.37 -6.82 -10.59
CA ASP A 90 -11.28 -6.12 -9.33
C ASP A 90 -10.35 -6.86 -8.35
N ARG A 91 -9.58 -6.08 -7.59
CA ARG A 91 -8.60 -6.59 -6.63
C ARG A 91 -8.95 -6.11 -5.23
N PRO A 92 -9.36 -7.04 -4.33
CA PRO A 92 -9.59 -6.67 -2.93
C PRO A 92 -8.31 -6.12 -2.28
N LEU A 93 -7.17 -6.74 -2.57
CA LEU A 93 -5.88 -6.32 -2.03
C LEU A 93 -4.76 -6.71 -2.98
N ASP A 94 -3.87 -5.77 -3.25
CA ASP A 94 -2.65 -5.96 -4.03
C ASP A 94 -1.50 -5.28 -3.30
N ILE A 95 -0.48 -6.06 -2.92
CA ILE A 95 0.70 -5.55 -2.20
C ILE A 95 1.94 -5.96 -2.98
N ASP A 96 2.74 -4.97 -3.41
CA ASP A 96 3.94 -5.19 -4.20
C ASP A 96 5.18 -4.62 -3.53
N ILE A 97 6.29 -5.34 -3.63
CA ILE A 97 7.62 -4.84 -3.27
C ILE A 97 8.18 -4.13 -4.50
N LEU A 98 8.50 -2.84 -4.34
CA LEU A 98 9.00 -2.00 -5.44
C LEU A 98 10.51 -1.87 -5.41
N ALA A 99 11.12 -1.81 -4.23
CA ALA A 99 12.56 -1.67 -4.06
C ALA A 99 12.98 -2.12 -2.68
N SER A 100 14.27 -2.40 -2.51
CA SER A 100 14.88 -2.71 -1.22
C SER A 100 16.20 -1.97 -1.07
N HIS A 101 16.55 -1.61 0.15
CA HIS A 101 17.79 -0.91 0.48
C HIS A 101 18.15 -1.12 1.94
N GLU A 102 19.43 -0.98 2.26
CA GLU A 102 19.90 -1.07 3.66
C GLU A 102 19.38 0.10 4.51
N ARG A 103 18.97 1.20 3.90
CA ARG A 103 18.45 2.40 4.57
C ARG A 103 17.08 2.76 4.00
N ASP A 104 16.32 3.52 4.78
CA ASP A 104 15.10 4.16 4.32
C ASP A 104 15.46 5.37 3.44
N ALA A 105 15.87 5.10 2.20
CA ALA A 105 16.40 6.09 1.26
C ALA A 105 15.92 5.76 -0.16
N PHE A 106 14.64 5.94 -0.41
CA PHE A 106 14.01 5.59 -1.69
C PHE A 106 13.68 6.79 -2.57
N ALA A 107 14.21 7.98 -2.24
CA ALA A 107 14.04 9.15 -3.09
C ALA A 107 14.53 8.86 -4.51
N GLY A 108 13.73 9.20 -5.52
CA GLY A 108 14.10 9.03 -6.92
C GLY A 108 14.06 7.61 -7.45
N VAL A 109 13.62 6.63 -6.67
CA VAL A 109 13.44 5.25 -7.14
C VAL A 109 12.37 5.22 -8.24
N GLY A 110 12.61 4.44 -9.30
CA GLY A 110 11.64 4.28 -10.38
C GLY A 110 10.40 3.52 -9.92
N VAL A 111 9.26 4.18 -9.99
CA VAL A 111 7.94 3.61 -9.67
C VAL A 111 6.97 3.95 -10.80
N ASP A 112 5.83 3.27 -10.84
CA ASP A 112 4.78 3.58 -11.80
C ASP A 112 4.36 5.04 -11.68
N ALA A 113 3.93 5.63 -12.82
CA ALA A 113 3.64 7.05 -12.91
C ALA A 113 2.66 7.54 -11.83
N TYR A 114 1.63 6.76 -11.51
CA TYR A 114 0.62 7.13 -10.52
C TYR A 114 1.14 7.12 -9.07
N LEU A 115 2.31 6.54 -8.82
CA LEU A 115 2.93 6.49 -7.49
C LEU A 115 4.03 7.54 -7.30
N ARG A 116 4.47 8.21 -8.37
CA ARG A 116 5.60 9.16 -8.32
C ARG A 116 5.39 10.31 -7.36
N ASP A 117 4.19 10.90 -7.38
CA ASP A 117 3.87 12.02 -6.50
C ASP A 117 3.89 11.60 -5.02
N LEU A 118 3.42 10.37 -4.73
CA LEU A 118 3.45 9.83 -3.37
C LEU A 118 4.90 9.66 -2.88
N LEU A 119 5.77 9.16 -3.73
CA LEU A 119 7.19 9.00 -3.39
C LEU A 119 7.86 10.36 -3.15
N ALA A 120 7.62 11.31 -4.03
CA ALA A 120 8.16 12.66 -3.92
C ALA A 120 7.65 13.36 -2.64
N GLU A 121 6.37 13.20 -2.30
CA GLU A 121 5.82 13.76 -1.07
C GLU A 121 6.51 13.17 0.18
N MET A 122 6.75 11.86 0.20
CA MET A 122 7.39 11.19 1.34
C MET A 122 8.82 11.66 1.59
N TYR A 123 9.61 11.85 0.53
CA TYR A 123 11.05 12.08 0.65
C TYR A 123 11.48 13.51 0.34
N GLU A 124 10.71 14.26 -0.43
CA GLU A 124 11.11 15.56 -0.96
C GLU A 124 10.09 16.67 -0.69
N GLY A 125 8.99 16.35 -0.01
CA GLY A 125 7.91 17.31 0.26
C GLY A 125 7.15 17.75 -0.99
N GLY A 126 7.14 16.91 -2.03
CA GLY A 126 6.43 17.20 -3.28
C GLY A 126 4.92 17.29 -3.12
N ARG A 127 4.25 17.79 -4.15
CA ARG A 127 2.79 17.88 -4.21
C ARG A 127 2.17 16.63 -4.84
N VAL A 128 1.04 16.22 -4.29
CA VAL A 128 0.22 15.14 -4.83
C VAL A 128 -0.96 15.75 -5.58
N GLY A 129 -1.03 15.49 -6.90
CA GLY A 129 -2.11 16.00 -7.75
C GLY A 129 -3.40 15.20 -7.68
N ALA A 130 -3.32 13.92 -7.30
CA ALA A 130 -4.48 13.05 -7.19
C ALA A 130 -5.30 13.34 -5.92
N HIS A 131 -6.56 12.89 -5.92
CA HIS A 131 -7.45 13.04 -4.77
C HIS A 131 -6.96 12.19 -3.60
N LYS A 132 -6.69 12.82 -2.46
CA LYS A 132 -6.30 12.15 -1.23
C LYS A 132 -7.53 11.67 -0.46
N VAL A 133 -7.41 10.50 0.17
CA VAL A 133 -8.48 9.90 0.95
C VAL A 133 -8.01 9.65 2.38
N ALA A 134 -8.76 10.14 3.36
CA ALA A 134 -8.49 9.88 4.77
C ALA A 134 -9.09 8.52 5.17
N LEU A 135 -8.29 7.70 5.83
CA LEU A 135 -8.70 6.40 6.37
C LEU A 135 -8.42 6.35 7.86
N ARG A 136 -9.04 5.39 8.55
CA ARG A 136 -8.86 5.19 10.00
C ARG A 136 -8.57 3.73 10.31
N LEU A 137 -7.69 3.51 11.28
CA LEU A 137 -7.44 2.19 11.84
C LEU A 137 -8.56 1.88 12.85
N GLN A 138 -9.16 0.69 12.76
CA GLN A 138 -10.41 0.40 13.45
C GLN A 138 -10.34 -0.67 14.53
N THR A 139 -9.36 -1.58 14.47
CA THR A 139 -9.36 -2.77 15.31
C THR A 139 -8.40 -2.72 16.49
N SER A 140 -7.35 -1.93 16.42
CA SER A 140 -6.37 -1.82 17.51
C SER A 140 -6.76 -0.73 18.50
N LYS A 141 -6.79 -1.06 19.77
CA LYS A 141 -7.03 -0.06 20.83
C LYS A 141 -5.96 1.04 20.86
N VAL A 142 -4.73 0.71 20.44
CA VAL A 142 -3.63 1.66 20.39
C VAL A 142 -3.77 2.61 19.20
N PHE A 143 -4.28 2.10 18.07
CA PHE A 143 -4.37 2.85 16.82
C PHE A 143 -5.80 3.28 16.47
N ALA A 144 -6.80 2.94 17.29
CA ALA A 144 -8.22 3.03 16.95
C ALA A 144 -8.70 4.42 16.52
N GLN A 145 -8.02 5.48 16.94
CA GLN A 145 -8.37 6.85 16.57
C GLN A 145 -7.44 7.44 15.54
N GLN A 146 -6.42 6.67 15.11
CA GLN A 146 -5.41 7.21 14.22
C GLN A 146 -5.90 7.23 12.77
N ALA A 147 -5.89 8.43 12.18
CA ALA A 147 -6.18 8.64 10.77
C ALA A 147 -4.89 8.63 9.96
N PHE A 148 -4.98 8.21 8.72
CA PHE A 148 -3.88 8.28 7.74
C PHE A 148 -4.45 8.55 6.34
N GLY A 149 -3.59 8.85 5.38
CA GLY A 149 -3.99 9.01 3.98
C GLY A 149 -3.91 10.44 3.46
N GLN A 150 -3.97 11.46 4.32
CA GLN A 150 -3.94 12.88 3.90
C GLN A 150 -2.53 13.46 3.82
N GLN A 151 -1.56 12.81 4.47
CA GLN A 151 -0.17 13.21 4.48
C GLN A 151 0.70 12.00 4.83
N PRO A 152 2.02 12.02 4.52
CA PRO A 152 2.91 10.99 5.00
C PRO A 152 2.92 10.91 6.51
N VAL A 153 2.96 9.69 7.05
CA VAL A 153 2.91 9.45 8.49
C VAL A 153 3.77 8.25 8.87
N ALA A 154 4.38 8.29 10.05
CA ALA A 154 5.03 7.14 10.67
C ALA A 154 4.12 6.57 11.75
N LEU A 155 3.81 5.27 11.65
CA LEU A 155 2.94 4.57 12.60
C LEU A 155 3.68 3.59 13.50
#